data_676775db24f10930b65b969125732589
#
_entry.id   676775db24f10930b65b969125732589
#
_cell.length_a   1.000
_cell.length_b   1.000
_cell.length_c   1.000
_cell.angle_alpha   90.00
_cell.angle_beta   90.00
_cell.angle_gamma   90.00
#
_symmetry.space_group_name_H-M   'P 1'
#
loop_
_entity.id
_entity.type
_entity.pdbx_description
1 polymer ?
#
loop_
_entity_poly.entity_id
_entity_poly.type
_entity_poly.pdbx_seq_one_letter_code
_entity_poly.pdbx_strand_id
1 'polypeptide(L)'
;MTSSQPQSPLNAIADEALGLSAAAPEQQAAAAVQQAAAAVQPASDEPTFASLGLSPEIVSALQAAGYVKPTPVQQRAIPAGIAGRDLLVSSPTGSGKTAAFMLPAIERFAQLQKTQAQQPRAPREPQSADRRQRRPQPVARPGLLVLTPTRELAMQVTTAASTYGKHLRRLRTVSILGGVAYGQQLMLLAKNPEILVATPGRLLDHLERGRIDLSELKMLVLDEADRMLDMGFIDDIETIVAATPATRQTMLFSATLDGKIGSLTGRLLKDPERIEIVQKLEARTNIAQTVHYVDDRDHKDRLLDHLLRDDALDQAIIFTATKIDADQLAGRLADAGFESAALHGDLPQGARNRTIRALRERRVRVLVATDVAARGIDIPGITHVFNYDLPKFAEDYVHRIGRTGRAGRSGIAVSLVHHAEQGALKRIERFVRTPLPVNVIEGFEPRKAPPRGGPGRGRPGGGNGGGRRFGSGSGKPGGGREGGYGGGNRDGNRSYGGGNGNSWGNKSASGGGNREGGYGGRRSDAPRGPRRGSAA
;
A
#
# COMPACT_ATOMS: atom_id res chain seq x y z
N MET A 1 57.49 8.15 -29.69
CA MET A 1 57.50 8.82 -31.02
C MET A 1 56.33 9.81 -31.00
N THR A 2 56.67 11.03 -30.58
CA THR A 2 55.79 12.19 -30.46
C THR A 2 55.76 12.95 -31.78
N SER A 3 54.61 13.06 -32.38
CA SER A 3 54.43 13.86 -33.60
C SER A 3 53.87 15.22 -33.18
N SER A 4 54.77 16.22 -33.22
CA SER A 4 54.42 17.64 -33.13
C SER A 4 54.08 18.16 -34.50
N GLN A 5 52.87 18.71 -34.67
CA GLN A 5 52.51 19.51 -35.85
C GLN A 5 52.94 20.97 -35.64
N PRO A 6 53.50 21.63 -36.69
CA PRO A 6 53.97 23.01 -36.57
C PRO A 6 52.78 23.99 -36.72
N GLN A 7 52.79 25.00 -35.86
CA GLN A 7 51.90 26.16 -35.95
C GLN A 7 52.27 27.04 -37.11
N SER A 8 51.26 27.52 -37.82
CA SER A 8 51.33 28.40 -38.98
C SER A 8 51.82 29.81 -38.60
N PRO A 9 52.70 30.44 -39.40
CA PRO A 9 53.35 31.73 -39.06
C PRO A 9 52.43 32.97 -39.23
N LEU A 10 51.12 32.79 -39.48
CA LEU A 10 50.19 33.91 -39.63
C LEU A 10 49.56 34.41 -38.34
N ASN A 11 49.67 33.71 -37.22
CA ASN A 11 49.15 34.17 -35.94
C ASN A 11 50.11 35.01 -35.12
N ALA A 12 51.42 35.04 -35.51
CA ALA A 12 52.42 35.82 -34.76
C ALA A 12 52.46 37.32 -35.17
N ILE A 13 51.82 37.71 -36.25
CA ILE A 13 51.83 39.10 -36.74
C ILE A 13 50.62 39.91 -36.27
N ALA A 14 49.58 39.25 -35.73
CA ALA A 14 48.38 39.92 -35.23
C ALA A 14 48.53 40.45 -33.80
N ASP A 15 49.43 39.89 -33.01
CA ASP A 15 49.59 40.27 -31.59
C ASP A 15 50.56 41.46 -31.36
N GLU A 16 51.36 41.84 -32.38
CA GLU A 16 52.34 42.94 -32.26
C GLU A 16 51.80 44.30 -32.71
N ALA A 17 50.56 44.31 -33.33
CA ALA A 17 49.94 45.55 -33.82
C ALA A 17 48.94 46.22 -32.89
N LEU A 18 48.62 45.62 -31.77
CA LEU A 18 47.59 46.13 -30.81
C LEU A 18 48.09 46.32 -29.35
N GLY A 19 49.33 46.72 -29.15
CA GLY A 19 49.84 47.34 -27.93
C GLY A 19 49.01 47.18 -26.64
N LEU A 20 48.68 45.94 -26.22
CA LEU A 20 47.94 45.68 -25.01
C LEU A 20 48.79 44.84 -24.06
N SER A 21 49.77 45.50 -23.44
CA SER A 21 50.38 45.05 -22.18
C SER A 21 49.58 45.67 -21.05
N ALA A 22 48.64 44.95 -20.48
CA ALA A 22 48.09 45.23 -19.17
C ALA A 22 47.49 43.95 -18.58
N ALA A 23 48.33 43.20 -17.86
CA ALA A 23 47.82 42.25 -16.89
C ALA A 23 47.26 43.00 -15.69
N ALA A 24 45.94 42.90 -15.47
CA ALA A 24 45.13 43.07 -14.28
C ALA A 24 43.94 44.05 -14.38
N PRO A 25 42.85 43.64 -15.02
CA PRO A 25 41.52 43.76 -14.38
C PRO A 25 40.62 42.54 -14.50
N GLU A 26 41.07 41.47 -15.21
CA GLU A 26 40.16 40.29 -15.41
C GLU A 26 39.94 39.47 -14.14
N GLN A 27 40.90 39.41 -13.23
CA GLN A 27 40.71 38.69 -11.96
C GLN A 27 39.77 39.40 -10.99
N GLN A 28 39.71 40.74 -11.01
CA GLN A 28 38.71 41.49 -10.22
C GLN A 28 37.33 41.48 -10.85
N ALA A 29 37.21 41.45 -12.15
CA ALA A 29 35.95 41.29 -12.85
C ALA A 29 35.37 39.90 -12.70
N ALA A 30 36.20 38.86 -12.75
CA ALA A 30 35.76 37.49 -12.52
C ALA A 30 35.34 37.24 -11.04
N ALA A 31 36.03 37.86 -10.08
CA ALA A 31 35.62 37.79 -8.68
C ALA A 31 34.34 38.60 -8.40
N ALA A 32 34.15 39.73 -9.04
CA ALA A 32 32.91 40.54 -8.94
C ALA A 32 31.70 39.82 -9.64
N VAL A 33 31.94 39.18 -10.77
CA VAL A 33 30.90 38.36 -11.44
C VAL A 33 30.56 37.10 -10.64
N GLN A 34 31.54 36.46 -10.00
CA GLN A 34 31.26 35.33 -9.08
C GLN A 34 30.57 35.77 -7.79
N GLN A 35 30.90 36.94 -7.24
CA GLN A 35 30.18 37.52 -6.09
C GLN A 35 28.80 38.03 -6.48
N ALA A 36 28.59 38.57 -7.66
CA ALA A 36 27.27 38.97 -8.16
C ALA A 36 26.41 37.75 -8.55
N ALA A 37 27.00 36.66 -9.04
CA ALA A 37 26.30 35.41 -9.29
C ALA A 37 25.91 34.66 -8.01
N ALA A 38 26.62 34.91 -6.89
CA ALA A 38 26.26 34.39 -5.57
C ALA A 38 25.17 35.22 -4.86
N ALA A 39 24.87 36.44 -5.34
CA ALA A 39 23.94 37.36 -4.70
C ALA A 39 22.57 37.48 -5.39
N VAL A 40 22.33 36.82 -6.50
CA VAL A 40 21.02 36.83 -7.17
C VAL A 40 20.61 35.38 -7.52
N GLN A 41 20.35 34.58 -6.47
CA GLN A 41 19.34 33.56 -6.61
C GLN A 41 18.00 34.28 -6.40
N PRO A 42 17.06 34.25 -7.36
CA PRO A 42 15.69 34.63 -7.06
C PRO A 42 15.25 33.65 -5.97
N ALA A 43 14.86 34.18 -4.82
CA ALA A 43 14.16 33.41 -3.82
C ALA A 43 12.90 32.86 -4.52
N SER A 44 12.98 31.65 -5.04
CA SER A 44 11.80 30.94 -5.48
C SER A 44 11.00 30.71 -4.21
N ASP A 45 9.81 31.28 -4.10
CA ASP A 45 8.84 31.06 -3.02
C ASP A 45 8.38 29.58 -2.93
N GLU A 46 9.05 28.69 -3.64
CA GLU A 46 8.73 27.26 -3.63
C GLU A 46 9.30 26.60 -2.37
N PRO A 47 8.44 25.94 -1.58
CA PRO A 47 8.86 25.27 -0.36
C PRO A 47 9.87 24.16 -0.66
N THR A 48 10.96 24.14 0.10
CA THR A 48 12.00 23.12 0.06
C THR A 48 11.88 22.22 1.29
N PHE A 49 12.50 21.01 1.28
CA PHE A 49 12.52 20.16 2.47
C PHE A 49 13.21 20.83 3.66
N ALA A 50 14.20 21.67 3.44
CA ALA A 50 14.86 22.44 4.50
C ALA A 50 13.90 23.46 5.14
N SER A 51 13.04 24.12 4.37
CA SER A 51 12.08 25.10 4.89
C SER A 51 10.94 24.46 5.69
N LEU A 52 10.77 23.11 5.62
CA LEU A 52 9.77 22.38 6.39
C LEU A 52 10.21 22.00 7.82
N GLY A 53 11.40 22.41 8.25
CA GLY A 53 11.91 22.17 9.60
C GLY A 53 12.67 20.85 9.77
N LEU A 54 13.12 20.23 8.67
CA LEU A 54 13.93 19.01 8.70
C LEU A 54 15.42 19.34 8.91
N SER A 55 16.11 18.50 9.68
CA SER A 55 17.54 18.64 9.93
C SER A 55 18.39 18.39 8.68
N PRO A 56 19.59 19.01 8.58
CA PRO A 56 20.45 18.87 7.41
C PRO A 56 20.79 17.43 7.03
N GLU A 57 20.93 16.54 8.01
CA GLU A 57 21.20 15.13 7.81
C GLU A 57 20.08 14.43 7.05
N ILE A 58 18.82 14.76 7.36
CA ILE A 58 17.64 14.22 6.68
C ILE A 58 17.52 14.82 5.29
N VAL A 59 17.69 16.13 5.14
CA VAL A 59 17.66 16.82 3.85
C VAL A 59 18.73 16.23 2.90
N SER A 60 19.94 16.01 3.38
CA SER A 60 21.00 15.38 2.62
C SER A 60 20.64 13.95 2.18
N ALA A 61 20.00 13.16 3.06
CA ALA A 61 19.55 11.82 2.71
C ALA A 61 18.46 11.82 1.63
N LEU A 62 17.54 12.81 1.68
CA LEU A 62 16.50 13.00 0.67
C LEU A 62 17.06 13.39 -0.69
N GLN A 63 18.02 14.34 -0.72
CA GLN A 63 18.70 14.75 -1.93
C GLN A 63 19.46 13.59 -2.58
N ALA A 64 20.19 12.80 -1.78
CA ALA A 64 20.89 11.61 -2.24
C ALA A 64 19.93 10.53 -2.79
N ALA A 65 18.69 10.52 -2.34
CA ALA A 65 17.63 9.62 -2.83
C ALA A 65 16.81 10.20 -4.00
N GLY A 66 17.18 11.40 -4.51
CA GLY A 66 16.51 12.03 -5.65
C GLY A 66 15.24 12.82 -5.32
N TYR A 67 14.97 13.10 -4.06
CA TYR A 67 13.85 13.96 -3.65
C TYR A 67 14.25 15.43 -3.75
N VAL A 68 13.71 16.14 -4.74
CA VAL A 68 14.06 17.54 -5.01
C VAL A 68 13.09 18.51 -4.33
N LYS A 69 11.78 18.30 -4.52
CA LYS A 69 10.71 19.18 -4.01
C LYS A 69 9.70 18.39 -3.19
N PRO A 70 9.19 18.97 -2.08
CA PRO A 70 8.13 18.34 -1.31
C PRO A 70 6.79 18.40 -2.05
N THR A 71 6.03 17.31 -1.99
CA THR A 71 4.67 17.24 -2.54
C THR A 71 3.69 18.04 -1.67
N PRO A 72 2.49 18.42 -2.17
CA PRO A 72 1.51 19.18 -1.40
C PRO A 72 1.13 18.54 -0.05
N VAL A 73 1.04 17.20 0.02
CA VAL A 73 0.78 16.51 1.29
C VAL A 73 1.95 16.63 2.25
N GLN A 74 3.18 16.57 1.75
CA GLN A 74 4.39 16.71 2.56
C GLN A 74 4.55 18.12 3.11
N GLN A 75 4.29 19.14 2.28
CA GLN A 75 4.35 20.56 2.69
C GLN A 75 3.44 20.87 3.89
N ARG A 76 2.26 20.24 3.94
CA ARG A 76 1.30 20.46 5.03
C ARG A 76 1.54 19.53 6.22
N ALA A 77 1.82 18.25 5.97
CA ALA A 77 1.91 17.24 7.03
C ALA A 77 3.24 17.29 7.81
N ILE A 78 4.37 17.61 7.16
CA ILE A 78 5.68 17.58 7.81
C ILE A 78 5.78 18.60 8.94
N PRO A 79 5.48 19.90 8.74
CA PRO A 79 5.58 20.87 9.82
C PRO A 79 4.64 20.58 10.99
N ALA A 80 3.39 20.21 10.70
CA ALA A 80 2.41 19.84 11.71
C ALA A 80 2.81 18.59 12.49
N GLY A 81 3.39 17.58 11.79
CA GLY A 81 3.91 16.37 12.40
C GLY A 81 5.11 16.62 13.32
N ILE A 82 6.04 17.50 12.93
CA ILE A 82 7.18 17.93 13.77
C ILE A 82 6.68 18.70 15.01
N ALA A 83 5.64 19.53 14.86
CA ALA A 83 4.99 20.23 15.97
C ALA A 83 4.27 19.31 16.96
N GLY A 84 4.18 17.99 16.67
CA GLY A 84 3.58 17.01 17.56
C GLY A 84 2.05 16.94 17.51
N ARG A 85 1.40 17.55 16.51
CA ARG A 85 -0.05 17.50 16.34
C ARG A 85 -0.48 16.14 15.79
N ASP A 86 -1.66 15.70 16.21
CA ASP A 86 -2.33 14.57 15.56
C ASP A 86 -2.76 14.98 14.13
N LEU A 87 -2.65 14.05 13.19
CA LEU A 87 -2.96 14.32 11.78
C LEU A 87 -4.04 13.38 11.26
N LEU A 88 -5.00 13.93 10.54
CA LEU A 88 -5.93 13.20 9.69
C LEU A 88 -5.69 13.61 8.24
N VAL A 89 -5.07 12.73 7.47
CA VAL A 89 -4.63 13.02 6.10
C VAL A 89 -5.41 12.19 5.10
N SER A 90 -6.14 12.87 4.22
CA SER A 90 -6.74 12.26 3.03
C SER A 90 -5.95 12.65 1.80
N SER A 91 -5.37 11.67 1.14
CA SER A 91 -4.68 11.90 -0.12
C SER A 91 -4.57 10.63 -0.95
N PRO A 92 -4.54 10.75 -2.29
CA PRO A 92 -4.47 9.59 -3.18
C PRO A 92 -3.17 8.80 -3.03
N THR A 93 -3.17 7.56 -3.55
CA THR A 93 -1.93 6.77 -3.64
C THR A 93 -0.93 7.46 -4.56
N GLY A 94 0.37 7.38 -4.20
CA GLY A 94 1.43 8.03 -4.97
C GLY A 94 1.63 9.53 -4.68
N SER A 95 0.88 10.12 -3.76
CA SER A 95 1.02 11.54 -3.36
C SER A 95 2.24 11.82 -2.47
N GLY A 96 2.96 10.79 -2.01
CA GLY A 96 4.11 10.95 -1.12
C GLY A 96 3.78 10.82 0.37
N LYS A 97 2.67 10.14 0.74
CA LYS A 97 2.24 9.92 2.13
C LYS A 97 3.33 9.33 3.03
N THR A 98 4.07 8.34 2.52
CA THR A 98 5.12 7.68 3.32
C THR A 98 6.15 8.66 3.83
N ALA A 99 6.63 9.59 3.01
CA ALA A 99 7.53 10.64 3.46
C ALA A 99 6.84 11.64 4.38
N ALA A 100 5.55 11.95 4.14
CA ALA A 100 4.78 12.89 4.94
C ALA A 100 4.66 12.51 6.42
N PHE A 101 4.56 11.20 6.75
CA PHE A 101 4.59 10.74 8.15
C PHE A 101 5.97 10.30 8.65
N MET A 102 6.79 9.75 7.78
CA MET A 102 8.07 9.20 8.20
C MET A 102 9.10 10.29 8.50
N LEU A 103 9.12 11.38 7.72
CA LEU A 103 10.08 12.45 7.92
C LEU A 103 9.91 13.18 9.26
N PRO A 104 8.70 13.61 9.69
CA PRO A 104 8.53 14.19 11.02
C PRO A 104 8.88 13.21 12.15
N ALA A 105 8.60 11.91 11.97
CA ALA A 105 8.98 10.90 12.95
C ALA A 105 10.49 10.76 13.09
N ILE A 106 11.21 10.67 11.97
CA ILE A 106 12.67 10.57 11.96
C ILE A 106 13.32 11.85 12.53
N GLU A 107 12.79 13.04 12.20
CA GLU A 107 13.25 14.31 12.76
C GLU A 107 13.12 14.32 14.29
N ARG A 108 11.99 13.86 14.82
CA ARG A 108 11.78 13.76 16.28
C ARG A 108 12.83 12.84 16.94
N PHE A 109 13.16 11.70 16.31
CA PHE A 109 14.23 10.84 16.81
C PHE A 109 15.61 11.51 16.74
N ALA A 110 15.89 12.24 15.67
CA ALA A 110 17.13 13.00 15.54
C ALA A 110 17.28 14.03 16.67
N GLN A 111 16.21 14.76 17.00
CA GLN A 111 16.19 15.73 18.10
C GLN A 111 16.37 15.03 19.46
N LEU A 112 15.69 13.92 19.71
CA LEU A 112 15.85 13.15 20.94
C LEU A 112 17.28 12.61 21.10
N GLN A 113 17.93 12.16 20.04
CA GLN A 113 19.31 11.71 20.07
C GLN A 113 20.28 12.87 20.38
N LYS A 114 20.05 14.05 19.82
CA LYS A 114 20.85 15.26 20.13
C LYS A 114 20.72 15.64 21.62
N THR A 115 19.50 15.63 22.14
CA THR A 115 19.24 15.92 23.56
C THR A 115 19.89 14.90 24.51
N GLN A 116 19.78 13.60 24.19
CA GLN A 116 20.40 12.53 24.98
C GLN A 116 21.94 12.56 24.93
N ALA A 117 22.52 12.99 23.82
CA ALA A 117 23.98 13.14 23.70
C ALA A 117 24.53 14.27 24.57
N GLN A 118 23.70 15.25 24.89
CA GLN A 118 24.05 16.40 25.75
C GLN A 118 23.89 16.10 27.26
N GLN A 119 23.13 15.04 27.61
CA GLN A 119 22.97 14.65 29.02
C GLN A 119 24.21 13.86 29.51
N PRO A 120 24.72 14.15 30.72
CA PRO A 120 25.76 13.35 31.32
C PRO A 120 25.31 11.89 31.43
N ARG A 121 26.11 10.96 30.92
CA ARG A 121 25.84 9.53 31.09
C ARG A 121 25.81 9.18 32.55
N ALA A 122 24.67 8.76 33.07
CA ALA A 122 24.59 8.15 34.37
C ALA A 122 25.61 6.98 34.48
N PRO A 123 26.32 6.80 35.61
CA PRO A 123 27.24 5.69 35.80
C PRO A 123 26.49 4.38 35.54
N ARG A 124 27.03 3.52 34.67
CA ARG A 124 26.51 2.17 34.49
C ARG A 124 26.70 1.42 35.81
N GLU A 125 25.60 1.06 36.47
CA GLU A 125 25.68 0.11 37.56
C GLU A 125 26.38 -1.18 37.08
N PRO A 126 27.35 -1.73 37.86
CA PRO A 126 27.98 -2.97 37.50
C PRO A 126 26.94 -4.08 37.50
N GLN A 127 26.66 -4.62 36.33
CA GLN A 127 25.79 -5.78 36.20
C GLN A 127 26.42 -6.94 36.98
N SER A 128 25.77 -7.35 38.06
CA SER A 128 26.18 -8.51 38.84
C SER A 128 26.30 -9.74 37.95
N ALA A 129 27.49 -10.34 37.95
CA ALA A 129 27.86 -11.44 37.06
C ALA A 129 27.33 -12.79 37.53
N ASP A 130 26.05 -12.89 37.84
CA ASP A 130 25.45 -14.19 38.06
C ASP A 130 25.06 -14.83 36.73
N ARG A 131 26.01 -15.56 36.15
CA ARG A 131 25.94 -16.24 34.85
C ARG A 131 24.90 -17.40 34.82
N ARG A 132 24.26 -17.73 35.94
CA ARG A 132 23.34 -18.89 36.06
C ARG A 132 21.87 -18.53 35.86
N GLN A 133 21.50 -17.27 35.94
CA GLN A 133 20.11 -16.86 35.62
C GLN A 133 19.95 -16.74 34.09
N ARG A 134 19.01 -17.51 33.53
CA ARG A 134 18.58 -17.34 32.13
C ARG A 134 18.24 -15.85 31.93
N ARG A 135 19.05 -15.17 31.11
CA ARG A 135 18.78 -13.76 30.77
C ARG A 135 17.34 -13.64 30.30
N PRO A 136 16.52 -12.74 30.88
CA PRO A 136 15.18 -12.49 30.38
C PRO A 136 15.26 -12.21 28.87
N GLN A 137 14.30 -12.76 28.14
CA GLN A 137 14.28 -12.51 26.69
C GLN A 137 14.06 -11.01 26.45
N PRO A 138 14.83 -10.38 25.56
CA PRO A 138 14.71 -8.96 25.32
C PRO A 138 13.31 -8.61 24.79
N VAL A 139 12.67 -7.63 25.42
CA VAL A 139 11.40 -7.05 25.00
C VAL A 139 11.70 -5.80 24.21
N ALA A 140 11.16 -5.68 23.01
CA ALA A 140 11.34 -4.50 22.15
C ALA A 140 10.40 -3.38 22.57
N ARG A 141 10.90 -2.15 22.69
CA ARG A 141 10.15 -0.94 23.03
C ARG A 141 10.36 0.12 21.95
N PRO A 142 9.59 0.05 20.86
CA PRO A 142 9.72 1.02 19.77
C PRO A 142 9.17 2.39 20.20
N GLY A 143 9.77 3.45 19.68
CA GLY A 143 9.26 4.82 19.85
C GLY A 143 8.24 5.20 18.79
N LEU A 144 8.31 4.60 17.59
CA LEU A 144 7.36 4.74 16.49
C LEU A 144 6.81 3.37 16.10
N LEU A 145 5.49 3.30 15.97
CA LEU A 145 4.79 2.18 15.35
C LEU A 145 4.05 2.66 14.10
N VAL A 146 4.28 1.97 12.99
CA VAL A 146 3.52 2.16 11.74
C VAL A 146 2.72 0.90 11.46
N LEU A 147 1.40 1.02 11.42
CA LEU A 147 0.49 -0.05 11.01
C LEU A 147 0.16 0.08 9.53
N THR A 148 0.22 -1.03 8.82
CA THR A 148 -0.07 -1.11 7.38
C THR A 148 -0.93 -2.34 7.09
N PRO A 149 -1.85 -2.28 6.10
CA PRO A 149 -2.74 -3.41 5.79
C PRO A 149 -2.02 -4.60 5.18
N THR A 150 -0.91 -4.37 4.47
CA THR A 150 -0.24 -5.42 3.70
C THR A 150 1.26 -5.51 4.00
N ARG A 151 1.81 -6.72 3.79
CA ARG A 151 3.24 -7.00 3.99
C ARG A 151 4.12 -6.20 3.03
N GLU A 152 3.65 -6.04 1.81
CA GLU A 152 4.35 -5.33 0.75
C GLU A 152 4.50 -3.85 1.08
N LEU A 153 3.42 -3.22 1.55
CA LEU A 153 3.44 -1.83 2.00
C LEU A 153 4.36 -1.67 3.22
N ALA A 154 4.28 -2.59 4.19
CA ALA A 154 5.18 -2.57 5.34
C ALA A 154 6.66 -2.62 4.94
N MET A 155 7.02 -3.47 3.97
CA MET A 155 8.39 -3.55 3.46
C MET A 155 8.81 -2.26 2.74
N GLN A 156 7.91 -1.64 1.96
CA GLN A 156 8.18 -0.36 1.31
C GLN A 156 8.40 0.77 2.33
N VAL A 157 7.54 0.85 3.34
CA VAL A 157 7.68 1.82 4.44
C VAL A 157 9.01 1.61 5.18
N THR A 158 9.39 0.34 5.45
CA THR A 158 10.67 0.00 6.09
C THR A 158 11.86 0.44 5.25
N THR A 159 11.81 0.22 3.95
CA THR A 159 12.87 0.66 3.02
C THR A 159 12.94 2.19 2.97
N ALA A 160 11.81 2.88 2.88
CA ALA A 160 11.74 4.33 2.89
C ALA A 160 12.33 4.92 4.19
N ALA A 161 11.94 4.38 5.35
CA ALA A 161 12.49 4.80 6.64
C ALA A 161 14.03 4.64 6.71
N SER A 162 14.54 3.52 6.20
CA SER A 162 15.99 3.28 6.14
C SER A 162 16.71 4.25 5.20
N THR A 163 16.06 4.63 4.10
CA THR A 163 16.61 5.60 3.15
C THR A 163 16.64 7.00 3.73
N TYR A 164 15.54 7.46 4.35
CA TYR A 164 15.44 8.80 4.92
C TYR A 164 16.32 8.99 6.15
N GLY A 165 16.48 7.93 6.96
CA GLY A 165 17.33 7.95 8.16
C GLY A 165 18.77 7.55 7.93
N LYS A 166 19.23 7.40 6.68
CA LYS A 166 20.56 6.86 6.33
C LYS A 166 21.73 7.58 7.01
N HIS A 167 21.63 8.88 7.18
CA HIS A 167 22.68 9.69 7.76
C HIS A 167 22.55 9.87 9.29
N LEU A 168 21.48 9.31 9.90
CA LEU A 168 21.30 9.34 11.34
C LEU A 168 21.97 8.15 12.02
N ARG A 169 22.60 8.40 13.15
CA ARG A 169 23.21 7.32 13.95
C ARG A 169 22.14 6.55 14.70
N ARG A 170 22.23 5.22 14.73
CA ARG A 170 21.42 4.32 15.57
C ARG A 170 19.91 4.39 15.32
N LEU A 171 19.46 4.73 14.13
CA LEU A 171 18.07 4.61 13.75
C LEU A 171 17.84 3.22 13.14
N ARG A 172 17.20 2.32 13.89
CA ARG A 172 16.91 0.96 13.45
C ARG A 172 15.43 0.85 13.11
N THR A 173 15.15 0.42 11.91
CA THR A 173 13.79 0.13 11.44
C THR A 173 13.64 -1.36 11.24
N VAL A 174 12.57 -1.95 11.78
CA VAL A 174 12.26 -3.36 11.66
C VAL A 174 10.81 -3.53 11.22
N SER A 175 10.59 -4.50 10.32
CA SER A 175 9.23 -4.90 9.94
C SER A 175 8.84 -6.24 10.55
N ILE A 176 7.59 -6.33 11.04
CA ILE A 176 6.97 -7.53 11.61
C ILE A 176 5.77 -7.91 10.77
N LEU A 177 5.88 -9.05 10.09
CA LEU A 177 4.97 -9.44 9.04
C LEU A 177 4.49 -10.88 9.21
N GLY A 178 3.24 -11.13 8.93
CA GLY A 178 2.73 -12.50 8.80
C GLY A 178 3.48 -13.26 7.68
N GLY A 179 3.62 -14.60 7.82
CA GLY A 179 4.27 -15.43 6.81
C GLY A 179 5.81 -15.36 6.77
N VAL A 180 6.42 -14.57 7.64
CA VAL A 180 7.87 -14.57 7.89
C VAL A 180 8.14 -15.41 9.15
N ALA A 181 9.25 -16.18 9.14
CA ALA A 181 9.63 -17.04 10.24
C ALA A 181 9.73 -16.28 11.56
N TYR A 182 9.05 -16.76 12.61
CA TYR A 182 8.96 -16.11 13.91
C TYR A 182 10.33 -15.87 14.54
N GLY A 183 11.22 -16.86 14.48
CA GLY A 183 12.58 -16.75 15.02
C GLY A 183 13.41 -15.63 14.40
N GLN A 184 13.25 -15.36 13.11
CA GLN A 184 13.94 -14.24 12.45
C GLN A 184 13.44 -12.89 12.98
N GLN A 185 12.13 -12.76 13.21
CA GLN A 185 11.55 -11.55 13.76
C GLN A 185 12.00 -11.32 15.20
N LEU A 186 12.13 -12.37 16.02
CA LEU A 186 12.70 -12.27 17.36
C LEU A 186 14.14 -11.76 17.38
N MET A 187 14.98 -12.21 16.44
CA MET A 187 16.35 -11.72 16.33
C MET A 187 16.41 -10.22 15.97
N LEU A 188 15.47 -9.75 15.17
CA LEU A 188 15.35 -8.34 14.81
C LEU A 188 14.86 -7.51 16.00
N LEU A 189 13.82 -7.98 16.70
CA LEU A 189 13.27 -7.33 17.90
C LEU A 189 14.26 -7.25 19.05
N ALA A 190 15.14 -8.26 19.21
CA ALA A 190 16.19 -8.26 20.24
C ALA A 190 17.16 -7.09 20.11
N LYS A 191 17.23 -6.43 18.95
CA LYS A 191 18.04 -5.23 18.72
C LYS A 191 17.36 -3.95 19.22
N ASN A 192 16.15 -4.03 19.77
CA ASN A 192 15.34 -2.92 20.24
C ASN A 192 15.23 -1.80 19.18
N PRO A 193 14.46 -1.99 18.10
CA PRO A 193 14.32 -0.99 17.04
C PRO A 193 13.61 0.27 17.53
N GLU A 194 14.02 1.43 17.03
CA GLU A 194 13.36 2.71 17.26
C GLU A 194 12.05 2.82 16.47
N ILE A 195 12.03 2.25 15.25
CA ILE A 195 10.88 2.25 14.32
C ILE A 195 10.44 0.81 14.08
N LEU A 196 9.18 0.55 14.37
CA LEU A 196 8.52 -0.72 14.10
C LEU A 196 7.44 -0.53 13.04
N VAL A 197 7.52 -1.28 11.96
CA VAL A 197 6.48 -1.33 10.92
C VAL A 197 5.81 -2.70 10.98
N ALA A 198 4.49 -2.76 11.06
CA ALA A 198 3.82 -4.03 11.27
C ALA A 198 2.48 -4.15 10.52
N THR A 199 2.08 -5.38 10.26
CA THR A 199 0.67 -5.70 9.98
C THR A 199 -0.04 -6.07 11.28
N PRO A 200 -1.33 -5.66 11.48
CA PRO A 200 -2.01 -5.75 12.77
C PRO A 200 -1.94 -7.13 13.42
N GLY A 201 -2.43 -8.19 12.78
CA GLY A 201 -2.48 -9.51 13.40
C GLY A 201 -1.12 -10.10 13.82
N ARG A 202 -0.01 -9.82 13.10
CA ARG A 202 1.32 -10.29 13.52
C ARG A 202 1.87 -9.47 14.69
N LEU A 203 1.53 -8.20 14.77
CA LEU A 203 1.89 -7.37 15.92
C LEU A 203 1.20 -7.89 17.19
N LEU A 204 -0.09 -8.21 17.12
CA LEU A 204 -0.84 -8.79 18.23
C LEU A 204 -0.22 -10.10 18.72
N ASP A 205 0.16 -11.03 17.82
CA ASP A 205 0.85 -12.27 18.18
C ASP A 205 2.16 -12.02 18.99
N HIS A 206 2.90 -10.97 18.64
CA HIS A 206 4.10 -10.58 19.41
C HIS A 206 3.79 -9.86 20.73
N LEU A 207 2.73 -9.05 20.79
CA LEU A 207 2.26 -8.39 22.01
C LEU A 207 1.79 -9.41 23.03
N GLU A 208 0.92 -10.34 22.64
CA GLU A 208 0.39 -11.42 23.48
C GLU A 208 1.51 -12.29 24.08
N ARG A 209 2.57 -12.51 23.31
CA ARG A 209 3.73 -13.28 23.77
C ARG A 209 4.75 -12.44 24.56
N GLY A 210 4.45 -11.19 24.87
CA GLY A 210 5.33 -10.31 25.63
C GLY A 210 6.68 -10.01 24.95
N ARG A 211 6.74 -10.02 23.61
CA ARG A 211 7.96 -9.73 22.83
C ARG A 211 8.12 -8.26 22.49
N ILE A 212 7.03 -7.52 22.58
CA ILE A 212 6.94 -6.08 22.30
C ILE A 212 6.18 -5.45 23.47
N ASP A 213 6.64 -4.32 23.91
CA ASP A 213 6.00 -3.44 24.89
C ASP A 213 5.80 -2.06 24.23
N LEU A 214 4.54 -1.63 24.13
CA LEU A 214 4.17 -0.35 23.53
C LEU A 214 3.93 0.75 24.55
N SER A 215 4.17 0.50 25.85
CA SER A 215 3.93 1.46 26.94
C SER A 215 4.75 2.75 26.83
N GLU A 216 5.85 2.75 26.09
CA GLU A 216 6.71 3.91 25.86
C GLU A 216 6.57 4.50 24.45
N LEU A 217 5.56 4.07 23.67
CA LEU A 217 5.35 4.52 22.30
C LEU A 217 5.10 6.03 22.25
N LYS A 218 5.83 6.73 21.42
CA LYS A 218 5.71 8.18 21.25
C LYS A 218 4.82 8.57 20.08
N MET A 219 4.78 7.74 19.05
CA MET A 219 4.09 8.03 17.82
C MET A 219 3.47 6.77 17.20
N LEU A 220 2.21 6.88 16.80
CA LEU A 220 1.46 5.85 16.08
C LEU A 220 1.05 6.37 14.71
N VAL A 221 1.33 5.63 13.67
CA VAL A 221 0.88 5.91 12.31
C VAL A 221 0.00 4.76 11.81
N LEU A 222 -1.16 5.11 11.26
CA LEU A 222 -2.01 4.20 10.52
C LEU A 222 -1.94 4.60 9.04
N ASP A 223 -1.27 3.79 8.20
CA ASP A 223 -1.19 4.03 6.76
C ASP A 223 -2.18 3.15 6.01
N GLU A 224 -2.90 3.71 5.03
CA GLU A 224 -4.03 3.09 4.35
C GLU A 224 -5.09 2.58 5.34
N ALA A 225 -5.54 3.46 6.27
CA ALA A 225 -6.49 3.10 7.33
C ALA A 225 -7.82 2.57 6.78
N ASP A 226 -8.36 3.15 5.70
CA ASP A 226 -9.53 2.67 4.97
C ASP A 226 -9.40 1.19 4.58
N ARG A 227 -8.21 0.80 4.14
CA ARG A 227 -7.91 -0.59 3.76
C ARG A 227 -7.86 -1.54 4.95
N MET A 228 -7.31 -1.08 6.06
CA MET A 228 -7.29 -1.90 7.28
C MET A 228 -8.73 -2.18 7.77
N LEU A 229 -9.63 -1.20 7.67
CA LEU A 229 -11.05 -1.37 8.01
C LEU A 229 -11.77 -2.32 7.03
N ASP A 230 -11.51 -2.20 5.72
CA ASP A 230 -12.08 -3.09 4.72
C ASP A 230 -11.63 -4.54 4.89
N MET A 231 -10.43 -4.75 5.41
CA MET A 231 -9.88 -6.07 5.71
C MET A 231 -10.33 -6.63 7.07
N GLY A 232 -11.11 -5.87 7.84
CA GLY A 232 -11.66 -6.29 9.12
C GLY A 232 -10.71 -6.14 10.31
N PHE A 233 -9.64 -5.35 10.20
CA PHE A 233 -8.66 -5.17 11.28
C PHE A 233 -9.07 -4.14 12.35
N ILE A 234 -10.35 -3.76 12.41
CA ILE A 234 -10.80 -2.72 13.35
C ILE A 234 -10.53 -3.12 14.81
N ASP A 235 -10.91 -4.32 15.20
CA ASP A 235 -10.73 -4.83 16.56
C ASP A 235 -9.24 -5.00 16.91
N ASP A 236 -8.44 -5.46 15.94
CA ASP A 236 -6.99 -5.57 16.08
C ASP A 236 -6.36 -4.20 16.37
N ILE A 237 -6.76 -3.17 15.59
CA ILE A 237 -6.26 -1.81 15.76
C ILE A 237 -6.64 -1.26 17.13
N GLU A 238 -7.88 -1.43 17.57
CA GLU A 238 -8.33 -0.98 18.88
C GLU A 238 -7.56 -1.65 20.03
N THR A 239 -7.32 -2.95 19.92
CA THR A 239 -6.50 -3.70 20.88
C THR A 239 -5.06 -3.20 20.93
N ILE A 240 -4.45 -2.94 19.79
CA ILE A 240 -3.09 -2.38 19.71
C ILE A 240 -3.05 -0.98 20.33
N VAL A 241 -4.02 -0.13 19.99
CA VAL A 241 -4.12 1.24 20.51
C VAL A 241 -4.27 1.27 22.01
N ALA A 242 -5.07 0.36 22.58
CA ALA A 242 -5.24 0.24 24.03
C ALA A 242 -3.93 -0.10 24.78
N ALA A 243 -2.97 -0.74 24.11
CA ALA A 243 -1.64 -1.03 24.66
C ALA A 243 -0.65 0.15 24.56
N THR A 244 -1.05 1.29 24.02
CA THR A 244 -0.18 2.46 23.81
C THR A 244 -0.52 3.61 24.75
N PRO A 245 0.43 4.51 25.10
CA PRO A 245 0.17 5.65 25.95
C PRO A 245 -0.88 6.61 25.35
N ALA A 246 -1.72 7.17 26.21
CA ALA A 246 -2.67 8.21 25.79
C ALA A 246 -1.97 9.51 25.33
N THR A 247 -0.71 9.72 25.69
CA THR A 247 0.11 10.89 25.31
C THR A 247 0.81 10.76 23.96
N ARG A 248 0.64 9.61 23.29
CA ARG A 248 1.22 9.42 21.95
C ARG A 248 0.65 10.44 20.96
N GLN A 249 1.44 10.81 19.97
CA GLN A 249 0.96 11.45 18.75
C GLN A 249 0.40 10.39 17.81
N THR A 250 -0.76 10.67 17.19
CA THR A 250 -1.38 9.74 16.24
C THR A 250 -1.54 10.40 14.88
N MET A 251 -1.10 9.72 13.82
CA MET A 251 -1.26 10.18 12.43
C MET A 251 -2.02 9.13 11.64
N LEU A 252 -3.15 9.49 11.07
CA LEU A 252 -3.98 8.61 10.26
C LEU A 252 -3.96 9.07 8.79
N PHE A 253 -3.52 8.18 7.93
CA PHE A 253 -3.46 8.37 6.48
C PHE A 253 -4.43 7.43 5.78
N SER A 254 -5.28 8.00 4.93
CA SER A 254 -6.31 7.27 4.18
C SER A 254 -6.45 7.83 2.78
N ALA A 255 -7.00 7.07 1.85
CA ALA A 255 -7.41 7.58 0.56
C ALA A 255 -8.83 8.17 0.61
N THR A 256 -9.66 7.70 1.54
CA THR A 256 -11.05 8.14 1.75
C THR A 256 -11.30 8.54 3.19
N LEU A 257 -12.25 9.45 3.41
CA LEU A 257 -12.73 9.87 4.74
C LEU A 257 -14.21 9.53 4.87
N ASP A 258 -14.57 8.28 4.65
CA ASP A 258 -15.95 7.79 4.81
C ASP A 258 -16.39 7.76 6.29
N GLY A 259 -17.66 7.40 6.53
CA GLY A 259 -18.22 7.35 7.88
C GLY A 259 -17.50 6.37 8.83
N LYS A 260 -16.89 5.30 8.30
CA LYS A 260 -16.13 4.33 9.10
C LYS A 260 -14.81 4.95 9.60
N ILE A 261 -14.09 5.63 8.72
CA ILE A 261 -12.89 6.39 9.09
C ILE A 261 -13.23 7.50 10.07
N GLY A 262 -14.36 8.22 9.87
CA GLY A 262 -14.83 9.24 10.78
C GLY A 262 -15.04 8.71 12.20
N SER A 263 -15.66 7.53 12.36
CA SER A 263 -15.84 6.88 13.65
C SER A 263 -14.51 6.49 14.30
N LEU A 264 -13.58 5.93 13.53
CA LEU A 264 -12.24 5.57 14.02
C LEU A 264 -11.45 6.82 14.45
N THR A 265 -11.50 7.89 13.65
CA THR A 265 -10.84 9.17 13.94
C THR A 265 -11.25 9.74 15.29
N GLY A 266 -12.56 9.79 15.57
CA GLY A 266 -13.07 10.33 16.84
C GLY A 266 -12.60 9.57 18.08
N ARG A 267 -12.21 8.29 17.92
CA ARG A 267 -11.70 7.45 19.02
C ARG A 267 -10.18 7.49 19.17
N LEU A 268 -9.45 7.68 18.08
CA LEU A 268 -7.99 7.55 18.05
C LEU A 268 -7.23 8.86 18.06
N LEU A 269 -7.79 9.92 17.51
CA LEU A 269 -7.13 11.21 17.30
C LEU A 269 -7.64 12.27 18.28
N LYS A 270 -6.73 13.17 18.69
CA LYS A 270 -7.01 14.29 19.59
C LYS A 270 -6.82 15.61 18.83
N ASP A 271 -7.91 16.32 18.60
CA ASP A 271 -7.90 17.59 17.86
C ASP A 271 -6.98 17.57 16.62
N PRO A 272 -7.22 16.65 15.68
CA PRO A 272 -6.30 16.44 14.58
C PRO A 272 -6.32 17.59 13.58
N GLU A 273 -5.15 17.91 13.04
CA GLU A 273 -5.09 18.73 11.83
C GLU A 273 -5.57 17.91 10.63
N ARG A 274 -6.62 18.42 9.97
CA ARG A 274 -7.18 17.79 8.77
C ARG A 274 -6.48 18.30 7.52
N ILE A 275 -5.87 17.39 6.80
CA ILE A 275 -5.18 17.67 5.54
C ILE A 275 -5.86 16.87 4.44
N GLU A 276 -6.60 17.57 3.60
CA GLU A 276 -7.24 16.96 2.44
C GLU A 276 -6.52 17.42 1.17
N ILE A 277 -5.98 16.48 0.45
CA ILE A 277 -5.40 16.71 -0.87
C ILE A 277 -6.37 16.14 -1.89
N VAL A 278 -7.24 17.01 -2.35
CA VAL A 278 -8.15 16.65 -3.45
C VAL A 278 -7.31 16.55 -4.72
N GLN A 279 -7.20 15.35 -5.26
CA GLN A 279 -6.63 15.20 -6.58
C GLN A 279 -7.59 15.88 -7.55
N LYS A 280 -7.18 16.99 -8.16
CA LYS A 280 -7.95 17.56 -9.27
C LYS A 280 -8.18 16.42 -10.28
N LEU A 281 -9.38 16.34 -10.82
CA LEU A 281 -9.73 15.34 -11.85
C LEU A 281 -8.70 15.26 -13.00
N GLU A 282 -7.94 16.34 -13.19
CA GLU A 282 -6.86 16.47 -14.19
C GLU A 282 -5.77 15.39 -14.07
N ALA A 283 -5.48 14.86 -12.86
CA ALA A 283 -4.48 13.80 -12.71
C ALA A 283 -4.96 12.42 -13.25
N ARG A 284 -6.25 12.28 -13.60
CA ARG A 284 -6.81 11.09 -14.23
C ARG A 284 -6.88 11.20 -15.76
N THR A 285 -6.64 12.38 -16.31
CA THR A 285 -6.59 12.61 -17.76
C THR A 285 -5.45 11.85 -18.42
N ASN A 286 -4.44 11.43 -17.64
CA ASN A 286 -3.32 10.66 -18.13
C ASN A 286 -3.62 9.15 -18.26
N ILE A 287 -4.80 8.67 -17.87
CA ILE A 287 -5.18 7.25 -17.99
C ILE A 287 -6.36 7.14 -18.95
N ALA A 288 -6.09 6.60 -20.13
CA ALA A 288 -7.14 6.24 -21.08
C ALA A 288 -7.92 5.05 -20.52
N GLN A 289 -9.22 5.20 -20.32
CA GLN A 289 -10.08 4.17 -19.73
C GLN A 289 -11.07 3.68 -20.78
N THR A 290 -11.20 2.36 -20.95
CA THR A 290 -12.12 1.75 -21.90
C THR A 290 -12.86 0.56 -21.27
N VAL A 291 -14.06 0.32 -21.77
CA VAL A 291 -14.90 -0.82 -21.40
C VAL A 291 -15.16 -1.66 -22.63
N HIS A 292 -14.99 -2.97 -22.52
CA HIS A 292 -15.37 -3.93 -23.53
C HIS A 292 -16.38 -4.90 -22.95
N TYR A 293 -17.55 -5.01 -23.60
CA TYR A 293 -18.53 -6.02 -23.21
C TYR A 293 -18.15 -7.39 -23.74
N VAL A 294 -18.34 -8.40 -22.92
CA VAL A 294 -18.04 -9.80 -23.24
C VAL A 294 -19.24 -10.69 -22.92
N ASP A 295 -19.41 -11.77 -23.69
CA ASP A 295 -20.56 -12.68 -23.55
C ASP A 295 -20.31 -13.77 -22.50
N ASP A 296 -19.10 -14.31 -22.47
CA ASP A 296 -18.68 -15.43 -21.63
C ASP A 296 -17.18 -15.39 -21.34
N ARG A 297 -16.68 -16.41 -20.64
CA ARG A 297 -15.27 -16.51 -20.25
C ARG A 297 -14.35 -16.71 -21.47
N ASP A 298 -14.76 -17.53 -22.43
CA ASP A 298 -13.96 -17.81 -23.63
C ASP A 298 -13.79 -16.54 -24.47
N HIS A 299 -14.87 -15.75 -24.61
CA HIS A 299 -14.80 -14.44 -25.26
C HIS A 299 -13.86 -13.49 -24.50
N LYS A 300 -13.99 -13.43 -23.15
CA LYS A 300 -13.13 -12.61 -22.30
C LYS A 300 -11.67 -12.99 -22.47
N ASP A 301 -11.35 -14.27 -22.50
CA ASP A 301 -10.00 -14.79 -22.63
C ASP A 301 -9.38 -14.47 -24.02
N ARG A 302 -10.13 -14.69 -25.10
CA ARG A 302 -9.66 -14.37 -26.47
C ARG A 302 -9.43 -12.87 -26.65
N LEU A 303 -10.33 -12.04 -26.12
CA LEU A 303 -10.19 -10.60 -26.19
C LEU A 303 -8.98 -10.12 -25.37
N LEU A 304 -8.77 -10.68 -24.17
CA LEU A 304 -7.60 -10.37 -23.37
C LEU A 304 -6.30 -10.73 -24.09
N ASP A 305 -6.23 -11.92 -24.70
CA ASP A 305 -5.04 -12.35 -25.46
C ASP A 305 -4.73 -11.42 -26.64
N HIS A 306 -5.77 -10.91 -27.30
CA HIS A 306 -5.61 -9.93 -28.36
C HIS A 306 -5.07 -8.60 -27.81
N LEU A 307 -5.65 -8.09 -26.72
CA LEU A 307 -5.23 -6.82 -26.10
C LEU A 307 -3.83 -6.88 -25.48
N LEU A 308 -3.39 -8.04 -25.00
CA LEU A 308 -2.03 -8.23 -24.47
C LEU A 308 -0.94 -8.23 -25.54
N ARG A 309 -1.30 -8.32 -26.83
CA ARG A 309 -0.38 -8.25 -27.97
C ARG A 309 -0.19 -6.82 -28.51
N ASP A 310 -0.75 -5.83 -27.83
CA ASP A 310 -0.55 -4.42 -28.17
C ASP A 310 0.93 -4.05 -28.05
N ASP A 311 1.49 -3.46 -29.11
CA ASP A 311 2.89 -3.04 -29.18
C ASP A 311 3.23 -1.97 -28.12
N ALA A 312 2.25 -1.18 -27.68
CA ALA A 312 2.41 -0.18 -26.64
C ALA A 312 2.48 -0.80 -25.22
N LEU A 313 2.20 -2.10 -25.08
CA LEU A 313 2.22 -2.78 -23.79
C LEU A 313 3.65 -3.16 -23.39
N ASP A 314 4.22 -2.43 -22.43
CA ASP A 314 5.49 -2.79 -21.80
C ASP A 314 5.26 -3.75 -20.62
N GLN A 315 4.47 -3.34 -19.63
CA GLN A 315 4.06 -4.18 -18.51
C GLN A 315 2.58 -3.99 -18.19
N ALA A 316 1.92 -5.09 -17.80
CA ALA A 316 0.51 -5.09 -17.44
C ALA A 316 0.22 -5.70 -16.08
N ILE A 317 -0.83 -5.21 -15.42
CA ILE A 317 -1.47 -5.88 -14.29
C ILE A 317 -2.90 -6.26 -14.70
N ILE A 318 -3.25 -7.52 -14.49
CA ILE A 318 -4.59 -8.07 -14.70
C ILE A 318 -5.21 -8.35 -13.33
N PHE A 319 -6.37 -7.79 -13.06
CA PHE A 319 -7.10 -7.99 -11.81
C PHE A 319 -8.18 -9.06 -11.97
N THR A 320 -8.13 -10.09 -11.12
CA THR A 320 -9.13 -11.15 -11.02
C THR A 320 -9.82 -11.12 -9.66
N ALA A 321 -11.05 -11.65 -9.61
CA ALA A 321 -11.85 -11.67 -8.39
C ALA A 321 -11.35 -12.69 -7.36
N THR A 322 -10.80 -13.83 -7.81
CA THR A 322 -10.38 -14.93 -6.93
C THR A 322 -8.91 -15.31 -7.13
N LYS A 323 -8.35 -15.95 -6.12
CA LYS A 323 -6.97 -16.49 -6.15
C LYS A 323 -6.83 -17.62 -7.18
N ILE A 324 -7.86 -18.44 -7.28
CA ILE A 324 -7.89 -19.57 -8.23
C ILE A 324 -7.89 -19.05 -9.67
N ASP A 325 -8.69 -18.01 -9.94
CA ASP A 325 -8.69 -17.39 -11.27
C ASP A 325 -7.34 -16.74 -11.58
N ALA A 326 -6.67 -16.16 -10.58
CA ALA A 326 -5.34 -15.59 -10.77
C ALA A 326 -4.32 -16.65 -11.20
N ASP A 327 -4.29 -17.82 -10.53
CA ASP A 327 -3.39 -18.90 -10.87
C ASP A 327 -3.72 -19.51 -12.25
N GLN A 328 -4.99 -19.81 -12.51
CA GLN A 328 -5.43 -20.38 -13.78
C GLN A 328 -5.14 -19.45 -14.96
N LEU A 329 -5.46 -18.16 -14.82
CA LEU A 329 -5.24 -17.19 -15.89
C LEU A 329 -3.74 -16.97 -16.14
N ALA A 330 -2.92 -16.86 -15.08
CA ALA A 330 -1.47 -16.74 -15.25
C ALA A 330 -0.86 -17.97 -15.92
N GLY A 331 -1.29 -19.19 -15.54
CA GLY A 331 -0.86 -20.44 -16.19
C GLY A 331 -1.24 -20.47 -17.67
N ARG A 332 -2.51 -20.19 -18.00
CA ARG A 332 -3.00 -20.14 -19.39
C ARG A 332 -2.22 -19.12 -20.24
N LEU A 333 -1.95 -17.94 -19.69
CA LEU A 333 -1.17 -16.90 -20.39
C LEU A 333 0.29 -17.34 -20.59
N ALA A 334 0.90 -18.03 -19.63
CA ALA A 334 2.23 -18.59 -19.77
C ALA A 334 2.28 -19.66 -20.88
N ASP A 335 1.29 -20.56 -20.93
CA ASP A 335 1.14 -21.56 -22.00
C ASP A 335 0.92 -20.91 -23.38
N ALA A 336 0.28 -19.72 -23.42
CA ALA A 336 0.11 -18.92 -24.64
C ALA A 336 1.35 -18.10 -25.01
N GLY A 337 2.46 -18.22 -24.26
CA GLY A 337 3.75 -17.58 -24.55
C GLY A 337 3.94 -16.20 -23.92
N PHE A 338 3.06 -15.76 -22.99
CA PHE A 338 3.25 -14.51 -22.26
C PHE A 338 4.15 -14.73 -21.04
N GLU A 339 5.03 -13.78 -20.75
CA GLU A 339 5.83 -13.74 -19.52
C GLU A 339 4.95 -13.34 -18.33
N SER A 340 4.10 -14.27 -17.90
CA SER A 340 3.07 -14.07 -16.89
C SER A 340 3.39 -14.74 -15.55
N ALA A 341 2.88 -14.15 -14.46
CA ALA A 341 2.94 -14.76 -13.13
C ALA A 341 1.74 -14.34 -12.29
N ALA A 342 1.28 -15.23 -11.40
CA ALA A 342 0.23 -14.95 -10.44
C ALA A 342 0.76 -14.27 -9.18
N LEU A 343 -0.10 -13.43 -8.56
CA LEU A 343 0.16 -12.82 -7.26
C LEU A 343 -1.13 -12.77 -6.42
N HIS A 344 -1.19 -13.60 -5.37
CA HIS A 344 -2.35 -13.67 -4.47
C HIS A 344 -1.94 -14.05 -3.05
N GLY A 345 -2.91 -13.99 -2.12
CA GLY A 345 -2.65 -14.15 -0.68
C GLY A 345 -2.12 -15.51 -0.24
N ASP A 346 -2.39 -16.58 -0.99
CA ASP A 346 -1.99 -17.93 -0.62
C ASP A 346 -0.53 -18.27 -1.00
N LEU A 347 0.09 -17.43 -1.83
CA LEU A 347 1.51 -17.61 -2.16
C LEU A 347 2.39 -17.37 -0.92
N PRO A 348 3.37 -18.26 -0.66
CA PRO A 348 4.38 -18.03 0.35
C PRO A 348 5.09 -16.69 0.13
N GLN A 349 5.45 -15.98 1.22
CA GLN A 349 6.05 -14.64 1.11
C GLN A 349 7.31 -14.61 0.22
N GLY A 350 8.12 -15.67 0.28
CA GLY A 350 9.28 -15.81 -0.60
C GLY A 350 8.94 -15.87 -2.09
N ALA A 351 7.83 -16.55 -2.45
CA ALA A 351 7.34 -16.59 -3.82
C ALA A 351 6.82 -15.22 -4.27
N ARG A 352 6.02 -14.53 -3.43
CA ARG A 352 5.54 -13.17 -3.69
C ARG A 352 6.68 -12.21 -3.96
N ASN A 353 7.72 -12.23 -3.11
CA ASN A 353 8.90 -11.38 -3.27
C ASN A 353 9.65 -11.68 -4.58
N ARG A 354 9.75 -12.97 -4.98
CA ARG A 354 10.37 -13.36 -6.26
C ARG A 354 9.56 -12.84 -7.45
N THR A 355 8.22 -12.98 -7.43
CA THR A 355 7.33 -12.47 -8.49
C THR A 355 7.46 -10.95 -8.63
N ILE A 356 7.40 -10.20 -7.52
CA ILE A 356 7.54 -8.74 -7.54
C ILE A 356 8.92 -8.32 -8.05
N ARG A 357 9.98 -9.04 -7.66
CA ARG A 357 11.33 -8.79 -8.18
C ARG A 357 11.40 -9.06 -9.67
N ALA A 358 10.87 -10.20 -10.14
CA ALA A 358 10.86 -10.56 -11.54
C ALA A 358 10.11 -9.52 -12.40
N LEU A 359 9.01 -8.97 -11.86
CA LEU A 359 8.27 -7.90 -12.51
C LEU A 359 9.09 -6.60 -12.59
N ARG A 360 9.79 -6.21 -11.52
CA ARG A 360 10.70 -5.04 -11.54
C ARG A 360 11.87 -5.20 -12.50
N GLU A 361 12.39 -6.41 -12.62
CA GLU A 361 13.48 -6.79 -13.55
C GLU A 361 12.98 -7.08 -14.96
N ARG A 362 11.68 -6.88 -15.25
CA ARG A 362 11.04 -7.11 -16.55
C ARG A 362 11.13 -8.55 -17.08
N ARG A 363 11.40 -9.52 -16.19
CA ARG A 363 11.33 -10.95 -16.51
C ARG A 363 9.89 -11.49 -16.47
N VAL A 364 8.99 -10.76 -15.82
CA VAL A 364 7.55 -10.91 -15.88
C VAL A 364 7.00 -9.61 -16.48
N ARG A 365 6.24 -9.72 -17.56
CA ARG A 365 5.59 -8.58 -18.20
C ARG A 365 4.11 -8.48 -17.86
N VAL A 366 3.48 -9.61 -17.54
CA VAL A 366 2.05 -9.68 -17.22
C VAL A 366 1.88 -10.24 -15.80
N LEU A 367 1.41 -9.40 -14.88
CA LEU A 367 1.09 -9.81 -13.52
C LEU A 367 -0.42 -10.06 -13.41
N VAL A 368 -0.82 -11.27 -13.02
CA VAL A 368 -2.23 -11.57 -12.70
C VAL A 368 -2.41 -11.57 -11.19
N ALA A 369 -3.25 -10.68 -10.68
CA ALA A 369 -3.32 -10.47 -9.23
C ALA A 369 -4.74 -10.25 -8.72
N THR A 370 -4.94 -10.59 -7.43
CA THR A 370 -6.12 -10.17 -6.68
C THR A 370 -5.90 -8.78 -6.07
N ASP A 371 -6.99 -8.05 -5.78
CA ASP A 371 -6.93 -6.72 -5.16
C ASP A 371 -6.03 -6.68 -3.92
N VAL A 372 -6.24 -7.62 -3.00
CA VAL A 372 -5.49 -7.69 -1.73
C VAL A 372 -3.99 -7.83 -1.98
N ALA A 373 -3.61 -8.62 -2.97
CA ALA A 373 -2.20 -8.90 -3.24
C ALA A 373 -1.50 -7.80 -4.04
N ALA A 374 -2.22 -7.13 -4.92
CA ALA A 374 -1.68 -6.02 -5.71
C ALA A 374 -1.64 -4.68 -4.96
N ARG A 375 -2.34 -4.59 -3.82
CA ARG A 375 -2.30 -3.39 -2.95
C ARG A 375 -0.92 -3.21 -2.36
N GLY A 376 -0.51 -1.96 -2.22
CA GLY A 376 0.79 -1.62 -1.65
C GLY A 376 1.97 -1.92 -2.57
N ILE A 377 1.77 -2.49 -3.77
CA ILE A 377 2.87 -2.72 -4.69
C ILE A 377 3.15 -1.45 -5.48
N ASP A 378 4.33 -0.89 -5.29
CA ASP A 378 4.83 0.19 -6.11
C ASP A 378 5.78 -0.38 -7.18
N ILE A 379 5.29 -0.40 -8.40
CA ILE A 379 6.06 -0.84 -9.57
C ILE A 379 6.00 0.28 -10.59
N PRO A 380 7.12 0.95 -10.82
CA PRO A 380 7.23 1.89 -11.93
C PRO A 380 7.25 1.13 -13.24
N GLY A 381 6.56 1.64 -14.26
CA GLY A 381 6.62 1.08 -15.61
C GLY A 381 5.40 0.28 -16.07
N ILE A 382 4.38 0.11 -15.21
CA ILE A 382 3.10 -0.46 -15.64
C ILE A 382 2.43 0.49 -16.64
N THR A 383 2.26 0.02 -17.86
CA THR A 383 1.58 0.77 -18.93
C THR A 383 0.10 0.45 -18.99
N HIS A 384 -0.28 -0.80 -18.74
CA HIS A 384 -1.65 -1.28 -18.88
C HIS A 384 -2.20 -1.90 -17.59
N VAL A 385 -3.46 -1.59 -17.30
CA VAL A 385 -4.25 -2.23 -16.24
C VAL A 385 -5.47 -2.87 -16.87
N PHE A 386 -5.66 -4.16 -16.65
CA PHE A 386 -6.84 -4.88 -17.09
C PHE A 386 -7.68 -5.26 -15.88
N ASN A 387 -8.92 -4.80 -15.83
CA ASN A 387 -9.93 -5.33 -14.93
C ASN A 387 -10.57 -6.53 -15.64
N TYR A 388 -9.96 -7.72 -15.50
CA TYR A 388 -10.54 -8.95 -16.01
C TYR A 388 -11.88 -9.21 -15.33
N ASP A 389 -11.95 -9.00 -14.02
CA ASP A 389 -13.19 -8.92 -13.26
C ASP A 389 -13.34 -7.54 -12.64
N LEU A 390 -14.56 -6.98 -12.66
CA LEU A 390 -14.84 -5.71 -12.01
C LEU A 390 -14.63 -5.82 -10.49
N PRO A 391 -14.15 -4.77 -9.83
CA PRO A 391 -14.01 -4.75 -8.38
C PRO A 391 -15.37 -4.75 -7.69
N LYS A 392 -15.42 -5.29 -6.47
CA LYS A 392 -16.64 -5.28 -5.64
C LYS A 392 -17.04 -3.87 -5.20
N PHE A 393 -16.04 -3.04 -4.89
CA PHE A 393 -16.20 -1.65 -4.46
C PHE A 393 -15.70 -0.69 -5.55
N ALA A 394 -16.40 0.40 -5.74
CA ALA A 394 -16.06 1.39 -6.77
C ALA A 394 -14.71 2.08 -6.48
N GLU A 395 -14.35 2.21 -5.22
CA GLU A 395 -13.07 2.76 -4.75
C GLU A 395 -11.88 1.93 -5.24
N ASP A 396 -12.04 0.59 -5.26
CA ASP A 396 -11.00 -0.32 -5.74
C ASP A 396 -10.67 -0.12 -7.21
N TYR A 397 -11.66 0.26 -8.02
CA TYR A 397 -11.43 0.62 -9.42
C TYR A 397 -10.36 1.70 -9.54
N VAL A 398 -10.48 2.76 -8.76
CA VAL A 398 -9.52 3.88 -8.77
C VAL A 398 -8.13 3.44 -8.32
N HIS A 399 -8.06 2.55 -7.32
CA HIS A 399 -6.79 1.99 -6.84
C HIS A 399 -6.14 1.04 -7.85
N ARG A 400 -6.94 0.31 -8.62
CA ARG A 400 -6.45 -0.56 -9.70
C ARG A 400 -5.88 0.26 -10.84
N ILE A 401 -6.64 1.20 -11.40
CA ILE A 401 -6.17 2.01 -12.52
C ILE A 401 -4.99 2.92 -12.13
N GLY A 402 -4.92 3.34 -10.87
CA GLY A 402 -3.77 4.08 -10.32
C GLY A 402 -2.48 3.26 -10.22
N ARG A 403 -2.43 2.01 -10.72
CA ARG A 403 -1.18 1.26 -10.91
C ARG A 403 -0.45 1.70 -12.17
N THR A 404 -1.14 2.30 -13.13
CA THR A 404 -0.56 2.95 -14.31
C THR A 404 -0.68 4.48 -14.23
N GLY A 405 -0.19 5.19 -15.21
CA GLY A 405 -0.27 6.66 -15.28
C GLY A 405 0.53 7.39 -14.21
N ARG A 406 1.59 6.78 -13.66
CA ARG A 406 2.40 7.35 -12.57
C ARG A 406 3.52 8.23 -13.09
N ALA A 407 3.94 9.19 -12.26
CA ALA A 407 5.07 10.09 -12.55
C ALA A 407 4.93 10.86 -13.88
N GLY A 408 3.71 11.30 -14.21
CA GLY A 408 3.44 12.09 -15.41
C GLY A 408 3.39 11.27 -16.72
N ARG A 409 3.46 9.94 -16.65
CA ARG A 409 3.32 9.06 -17.82
C ARG A 409 1.85 8.83 -18.13
N SER A 410 1.54 8.54 -19.40
CA SER A 410 0.24 8.04 -19.83
C SER A 410 0.06 6.57 -19.42
N GLY A 411 -1.19 6.17 -19.19
CA GLY A 411 -1.56 4.79 -18.89
C GLY A 411 -2.84 4.39 -19.60
N ILE A 412 -3.07 3.09 -19.70
CA ILE A 412 -4.27 2.50 -20.31
C ILE A 412 -4.93 1.59 -19.27
N ALA A 413 -6.24 1.76 -19.09
CA ALA A 413 -7.04 0.91 -18.23
C ALA A 413 -8.22 0.32 -19.02
N VAL A 414 -8.27 -1.00 -19.11
CA VAL A 414 -9.28 -1.73 -19.85
C VAL A 414 -10.13 -2.55 -18.88
N SER A 415 -11.45 -2.47 -19.01
CA SER A 415 -12.38 -3.26 -18.21
C SER A 415 -13.17 -4.21 -19.10
N LEU A 416 -13.07 -5.52 -18.80
CA LEU A 416 -13.81 -6.56 -19.49
C LEU A 416 -15.08 -6.85 -18.68
N VAL A 417 -16.24 -6.47 -19.23
CA VAL A 417 -17.51 -6.41 -18.49
C VAL A 417 -18.51 -7.39 -19.07
N HIS A 418 -18.94 -8.36 -18.26
CA HIS A 418 -20.07 -9.20 -18.64
C HIS A 418 -21.40 -8.40 -18.53
N HIS A 419 -22.36 -8.70 -19.38
CA HIS A 419 -23.65 -7.98 -19.38
C HIS A 419 -24.36 -7.99 -18.02
N ALA A 420 -24.19 -9.03 -17.22
CA ALA A 420 -24.73 -9.12 -15.88
C ALA A 420 -24.06 -8.13 -14.88
N GLU A 421 -22.86 -7.66 -15.18
CA GLU A 421 -22.08 -6.76 -14.32
C GLU A 421 -22.36 -5.27 -14.57
N GLN A 422 -23.31 -4.93 -15.45
CA GLN A 422 -23.65 -3.55 -15.78
C GLN A 422 -24.01 -2.71 -14.55
N GLY A 423 -24.63 -3.32 -13.53
CA GLY A 423 -24.93 -2.65 -12.27
C GLY A 423 -23.66 -2.25 -11.50
N ALA A 424 -22.59 -3.07 -11.55
CA ALA A 424 -21.30 -2.78 -10.97
C ALA A 424 -20.60 -1.66 -11.75
N LEU A 425 -20.62 -1.73 -13.08
CA LEU A 425 -20.08 -0.68 -13.95
C LEU A 425 -20.71 0.68 -13.66
N LYS A 426 -22.04 0.76 -13.56
CA LYS A 426 -22.74 2.01 -13.23
C LYS A 426 -22.39 2.57 -11.85
N ARG A 427 -22.09 1.72 -10.87
CA ARG A 427 -21.59 2.20 -9.56
C ARG A 427 -20.20 2.81 -9.68
N ILE A 428 -19.32 2.21 -10.48
CA ILE A 428 -17.98 2.73 -10.77
C ILE A 428 -18.08 4.08 -11.49
N GLU A 429 -18.86 4.19 -12.58
CA GLU A 429 -19.06 5.43 -13.32
C GLU A 429 -19.61 6.57 -12.45
N ARG A 430 -20.55 6.24 -11.56
CA ARG A 430 -21.08 7.23 -10.59
C ARG A 430 -20.01 7.69 -9.61
N PHE A 431 -19.14 6.78 -9.16
CA PHE A 431 -18.06 7.10 -8.22
C PHE A 431 -16.97 7.96 -8.89
N VAL A 432 -16.54 7.59 -10.09
CA VAL A 432 -15.54 8.36 -10.87
C VAL A 432 -16.13 9.62 -11.50
N ARG A 433 -17.46 9.78 -11.46
CA ARG A 433 -18.22 10.91 -12.04
C ARG A 433 -18.01 11.11 -13.54
N THR A 434 -17.63 10.05 -14.23
CA THR A 434 -17.38 10.08 -15.68
C THR A 434 -17.88 8.77 -16.29
N PRO A 435 -18.66 8.81 -17.36
CA PRO A 435 -19.02 7.62 -18.09
C PRO A 435 -17.75 7.02 -18.71
N LEU A 436 -17.64 5.71 -18.66
CA LEU A 436 -16.52 4.99 -19.26
C LEU A 436 -16.85 4.66 -20.71
N PRO A 437 -16.03 5.06 -21.69
CA PRO A 437 -16.29 4.81 -23.08
C PRO A 437 -16.29 3.31 -23.37
N VAL A 438 -17.36 2.86 -24.03
CA VAL A 438 -17.46 1.49 -24.52
C VAL A 438 -16.75 1.41 -25.87
N ASN A 439 -15.80 0.50 -25.99
CA ASN A 439 -15.10 0.23 -27.23
C ASN A 439 -15.39 -1.20 -27.70
N VAL A 440 -15.46 -1.38 -29.00
CA VAL A 440 -15.69 -2.68 -29.65
C VAL A 440 -14.54 -2.89 -30.63
N ILE A 441 -13.91 -4.05 -30.55
CA ILE A 441 -12.80 -4.43 -31.45
C ILE A 441 -13.37 -5.35 -32.52
N GLU A 442 -13.04 -5.10 -33.77
CA GLU A 442 -13.44 -5.92 -34.91
C GLU A 442 -13.03 -7.39 -34.72
N GLY A 443 -13.97 -8.31 -34.87
CA GLY A 443 -13.79 -9.74 -34.63
C GLY A 443 -13.99 -10.18 -33.17
N PHE A 444 -14.21 -9.23 -32.26
CA PHE A 444 -14.52 -9.48 -30.84
C PHE A 444 -15.80 -8.78 -30.38
N GLU A 445 -16.75 -8.62 -31.31
CA GLU A 445 -18.04 -8.03 -30.99
C GLU A 445 -18.83 -8.95 -30.06
N PRO A 446 -19.48 -8.41 -29.01
CA PRO A 446 -20.37 -9.21 -28.18
C PRO A 446 -21.62 -9.62 -28.97
N ARG A 447 -22.00 -10.87 -28.89
CA ARG A 447 -23.20 -11.41 -29.56
C ARG A 447 -24.48 -10.77 -29.02
N LYS A 448 -24.47 -10.35 -27.75
CA LYS A 448 -25.55 -9.61 -27.10
C LYS A 448 -25.23 -8.14 -27.17
N ALA A 449 -26.10 -7.35 -27.80
CA ALA A 449 -25.94 -5.90 -27.79
C ALA A 449 -25.92 -5.36 -26.35
N PRO A 450 -25.01 -4.42 -26.04
CA PRO A 450 -25.03 -3.77 -24.73
C PRO A 450 -26.40 -3.14 -24.51
N PRO A 451 -26.98 -3.23 -23.29
CA PRO A 451 -28.27 -2.64 -23.04
C PRO A 451 -28.19 -1.15 -23.33
N ARG A 452 -28.89 -0.73 -24.38
CA ARG A 452 -29.01 0.69 -24.73
C ARG A 452 -29.63 1.38 -23.54
N GLY A 453 -28.93 2.33 -22.94
CA GLY A 453 -29.51 3.26 -21.98
C GLY A 453 -30.71 3.94 -22.67
N GLY A 454 -31.89 3.44 -22.47
CA GLY A 454 -33.09 4.04 -23.03
C GLY A 454 -33.23 5.45 -22.48
N PRO A 455 -33.51 6.45 -23.32
CA PRO A 455 -33.96 7.74 -22.81
C PRO A 455 -35.13 7.47 -21.89
N GLY A 456 -35.09 8.01 -20.66
CA GLY A 456 -36.17 7.82 -19.69
C GLY A 456 -37.53 7.99 -20.37
N ARG A 457 -38.30 6.93 -20.42
CA ARG A 457 -39.70 7.03 -20.78
C ARG A 457 -40.36 7.96 -19.76
N GLY A 458 -40.42 9.22 -20.14
CA GLY A 458 -41.36 10.15 -19.54
C GLY A 458 -42.74 9.48 -19.62
N ARG A 459 -43.37 9.28 -18.48
CA ARG A 459 -44.76 8.92 -18.38
C ARG A 459 -45.52 9.86 -19.30
N PRO A 460 -46.29 9.38 -20.29
CA PRO A 460 -47.25 10.23 -20.97
C PRO A 460 -48.32 10.57 -19.92
N GLY A 461 -48.40 11.83 -19.55
CA GLY A 461 -49.56 12.38 -18.84
C GLY A 461 -50.80 12.09 -19.65
N GLY A 462 -51.70 11.30 -19.10
CA GLY A 462 -53.01 11.09 -19.68
C GLY A 462 -53.82 12.37 -19.66
N GLY A 463 -54.09 12.89 -20.84
CA GLY A 463 -55.08 13.90 -21.10
C GLY A 463 -56.42 13.28 -21.50
N ASN A 464 -57.40 13.50 -20.70
CA ASN A 464 -58.77 13.95 -20.97
C ASN A 464 -59.60 13.28 -22.09
N GLY A 465 -60.80 12.90 -21.77
CA GLY A 465 -61.87 12.94 -22.73
C GLY A 465 -62.96 11.91 -22.57
N GLY A 466 -64.11 12.30 -22.06
CA GLY A 466 -65.36 11.85 -22.58
C GLY A 466 -66.23 10.95 -21.73
N GLY A 467 -67.17 11.57 -21.12
CA GLY A 467 -68.31 11.11 -20.39
C GLY A 467 -69.15 10.03 -21.00
N ARG A 468 -69.92 9.39 -20.14
CA ARG A 468 -71.35 9.16 -20.29
C ARG A 468 -71.98 8.60 -19.01
N ARG A 469 -73.09 9.20 -18.72
CA ARG A 469 -74.09 9.10 -17.68
C ARG A 469 -74.84 7.74 -17.61
N PHE A 470 -75.66 7.64 -16.51
CA PHE A 470 -76.78 6.77 -16.14
C PHE A 470 -76.34 5.47 -15.44
N GLY A 471 -76.89 5.10 -14.30
CA GLY A 471 -78.12 5.39 -13.70
C GLY A 471 -78.21 4.88 -12.26
N SER A 472 -79.11 5.47 -11.59
CA SER A 472 -79.77 5.32 -10.31
C SER A 472 -79.93 3.92 -9.74
N GLY A 473 -79.78 3.82 -8.39
CA GLY A 473 -80.28 2.68 -7.63
C GLY A 473 -80.06 2.84 -6.14
N SER A 474 -81.00 3.43 -5.52
CA SER A 474 -81.39 3.58 -4.13
C SER A 474 -81.15 2.37 -3.23
N GLY A 475 -80.80 2.60 -1.96
CA GLY A 475 -81.02 1.66 -0.88
C GLY A 475 -80.14 1.92 0.35
N LYS A 476 -80.67 2.71 1.27
CA LYS A 476 -80.35 2.80 2.70
C LYS A 476 -81.27 1.86 3.48
N PRO A 477 -81.17 1.70 4.83
CA PRO A 477 -80.09 1.81 5.83
C PRO A 477 -80.16 0.67 6.89
N GLY A 478 -79.26 0.73 7.88
CA GLY A 478 -79.50 0.09 9.17
C GLY A 478 -78.28 -0.39 9.85
N GLY A 479 -77.84 0.31 10.85
CA GLY A 479 -77.95 0.02 12.28
C GLY A 479 -76.76 -0.85 12.72
N GLY A 480 -75.86 -0.47 13.57
CA GLY A 480 -76.00 0.03 14.88
C GLY A 480 -75.15 -0.82 15.86
N ARG A 481 -74.50 -0.18 16.79
CA ARG A 481 -73.97 -0.65 18.08
C ARG A 481 -72.52 -1.20 18.09
N GLU A 482 -71.58 -0.46 18.68
CA GLU A 482 -71.24 -0.23 20.09
C GLU A 482 -70.79 -1.47 20.86
N GLY A 483 -69.65 -1.31 21.50
CA GLY A 483 -69.17 -2.02 22.70
C GLY A 483 -67.93 -2.86 22.38
N GLY A 484 -66.83 -2.79 23.05
CA GLY A 484 -66.40 -2.19 24.27
C GLY A 484 -65.25 -3.04 24.84
N TYR A 485 -64.24 -2.38 25.34
CA TYR A 485 -63.34 -2.76 26.45
C TYR A 485 -62.79 -4.20 26.67
N GLY A 486 -61.47 -4.22 26.99
CA GLY A 486 -60.82 -5.21 27.87
C GLY A 486 -59.62 -5.84 27.17
N GLY A 487 -58.37 -5.62 27.50
CA GLY A 487 -57.71 -5.65 28.79
C GLY A 487 -57.25 -7.07 29.08
N GLY A 488 -55.92 -7.30 29.15
CA GLY A 488 -55.46 -8.51 29.76
C GLY A 488 -54.08 -9.00 29.29
N ASN A 489 -53.05 -8.60 30.04
CA ASN A 489 -51.77 -9.31 30.21
C ASN A 489 -51.97 -10.79 30.45
N ARG A 490 -51.08 -11.64 29.95
CA ARG A 490 -50.49 -12.71 30.77
C ARG A 490 -49.32 -13.41 30.06
N ASP A 491 -48.26 -13.46 30.80
CA ASP A 491 -47.09 -14.36 30.75
C ASP A 491 -47.46 -15.82 30.43
N GLY A 492 -46.54 -16.53 29.79
CA GLY A 492 -46.64 -17.96 29.57
C GLY A 492 -45.38 -18.61 28.99
N ASN A 493 -44.36 -18.71 29.80
CA ASN A 493 -43.25 -19.66 29.71
C ASN A 493 -43.76 -21.09 29.45
N ARG A 494 -43.27 -21.80 28.43
CA ARG A 494 -43.17 -23.27 28.43
C ARG A 494 -42.10 -23.78 27.46
N SER A 495 -41.06 -24.30 28.00
CA SER A 495 -40.10 -25.31 27.60
C SER A 495 -40.78 -26.64 27.21
N TYR A 496 -40.26 -27.29 26.14
CA TYR A 496 -40.13 -28.74 25.89
C TYR A 496 -39.17 -28.84 24.71
N GLY A 497 -38.06 -29.56 24.66
CA GLY A 497 -37.75 -30.86 25.22
C GLY A 497 -37.81 -31.94 24.14
N GLY A 498 -36.65 -32.53 23.78
CA GLY A 498 -36.49 -33.72 22.94
C GLY A 498 -35.58 -33.46 21.75
N GLY A 499 -34.35 -33.93 21.57
CA GLY A 499 -33.74 -35.17 21.99
C GLY A 499 -33.63 -36.14 20.81
N ASN A 500 -32.40 -36.29 20.26
CA ASN A 500 -31.80 -37.48 19.63
C ASN A 500 -30.45 -36.99 19.06
N GLY A 501 -29.29 -37.40 19.47
CA GLY A 501 -28.79 -38.72 19.92
C GLY A 501 -28.27 -39.52 18.76
N ASN A 502 -26.98 -39.34 18.37
CA ASN A 502 -26.20 -40.47 17.91
C ASN A 502 -24.70 -40.30 18.21
N SER A 503 -24.30 -41.06 19.18
CA SER A 503 -22.99 -41.46 19.64
C SER A 503 -22.45 -42.60 18.76
N TRP A 504 -21.22 -42.49 18.32
CA TRP A 504 -20.32 -43.64 17.99
C TRP A 504 -18.96 -43.20 18.46
N GLY A 505 -18.39 -43.70 19.50
CA GLY A 505 -18.18 -45.07 19.90
C GLY A 505 -16.70 -45.35 19.71
N ASN A 506 -15.93 -45.07 20.76
CA ASN A 506 -14.52 -45.41 21.00
C ASN A 506 -14.39 -46.92 21.15
N LYS A 507 -13.44 -47.58 20.45
CA LYS A 507 -12.95 -48.92 20.80
C LYS A 507 -11.43 -48.93 20.70
N SER A 508 -10.81 -48.92 21.84
CA SER A 508 -9.51 -49.46 22.15
C SER A 508 -9.59 -51.01 22.11
N ALA A 509 -8.60 -51.65 21.50
CA ALA A 509 -8.23 -53.02 21.80
C ALA A 509 -6.73 -53.24 21.57
N SER A 510 -6.10 -53.61 22.62
CA SER A 510 -4.80 -54.15 22.90
C SER A 510 -4.54 -55.52 22.25
N GLY A 511 -3.25 -55.84 22.06
CA GLY A 511 -2.67 -57.18 21.82
C GLY A 511 -1.47 -57.07 20.91
N GLY A 512 -0.22 -57.18 21.26
CA GLY A 512 0.42 -58.24 21.96
C GLY A 512 1.12 -59.15 20.94
N GLY A 513 2.47 -59.19 20.89
CA GLY A 513 3.18 -60.22 20.14
C GLY A 513 4.63 -59.88 19.78
N ASN A 514 5.54 -60.29 20.63
CA ASN A 514 6.98 -60.43 20.46
C ASN A 514 7.40 -61.21 19.22
N ARG A 515 8.59 -60.87 18.65
CA ARG A 515 9.73 -61.79 18.34
C ARG A 515 10.84 -60.99 17.65
N GLU A 516 11.94 -60.89 18.29
CA GLU A 516 13.32 -61.39 18.20
C GLU A 516 13.87 -61.69 16.79
N GLY A 517 15.11 -61.23 16.58
CA GLY A 517 16.11 -61.68 15.60
C GLY A 517 16.71 -60.45 14.89
N GLY A 518 17.89 -59.99 15.10
CA GLY A 518 19.16 -60.56 15.41
C GLY A 518 20.09 -60.50 14.19
N TYR A 519 21.36 -60.03 14.39
CA TYR A 519 22.51 -59.98 13.48
C TYR A 519 22.53 -58.80 12.47
N GLY A 520 23.57 -57.99 12.36
CA GLY A 520 25.00 -58.20 12.65
C GLY A 520 25.75 -57.17 11.83
N GLY A 521 26.70 -56.58 12.42
CA GLY A 521 27.67 -55.56 12.11
C GLY A 521 28.35 -55.57 10.74
N ARG A 522 28.93 -54.44 10.43
CA ARG A 522 30.35 -54.29 10.07
C ARG A 522 30.74 -52.82 9.96
N ARG A 523 31.78 -52.52 10.69
CA ARG A 523 32.65 -51.33 10.54
C ARG A 523 33.49 -51.46 9.28
N SER A 524 33.84 -50.33 8.66
CA SER A 524 35.14 -50.07 7.98
C SER A 524 35.23 -48.56 7.78
N ASP A 525 36.00 -47.88 8.55
CA ASP A 525 37.38 -47.47 8.38
C ASP A 525 37.61 -46.47 7.23
N ALA A 526 38.04 -45.28 7.66
CA ALA A 526 38.61 -44.19 6.87
C ALA A 526 39.95 -44.59 6.21
N PRO A 527 40.48 -43.76 5.30
CA PRO A 527 41.76 -43.15 5.65
C PRO A 527 41.91 -41.65 5.34
N ARG A 528 42.69 -41.07 6.20
CA ARG A 528 43.28 -39.71 6.13
C ARG A 528 44.43 -39.63 5.11
N GLY A 529 44.60 -38.46 4.51
CA GLY A 529 45.83 -37.74 4.30
C GLY A 529 46.19 -37.50 2.83
N PRO A 530 47.14 -36.58 2.50
CA PRO A 530 47.89 -35.68 3.36
C PRO A 530 47.94 -34.21 2.84
N ARG A 531 48.40 -33.32 3.72
CA ARG A 531 48.87 -31.96 3.46
C ARG A 531 50.14 -31.90 2.61
N ARG A 532 50.24 -30.92 1.74
CA ARG A 532 51.43 -30.15 1.29
C ARG A 532 50.90 -28.95 0.51
N GLY A 533 51.30 -27.72 0.67
CA GLY A 533 52.50 -27.09 1.07
C GLY A 533 52.86 -26.04 0.02
N SER A 534 52.71 -24.75 0.40
CA SER A 534 53.46 -23.55 0.02
C SER A 534 53.97 -23.32 -1.41
N ALA A 535 53.84 -22.04 -1.74
CA ALA A 535 54.72 -21.13 -2.49
C ALA A 535 54.35 -20.84 -3.96
N ALA A 536 53.94 -19.70 -4.21
CA ALA A 536 54.54 -18.48 -4.79
C ALA A 536 53.46 -17.42 -4.97
#